data_1053528ef27f4546fcd01199f99fbb53
#
_entry.id   1053528ef27f4546fcd01199f99fbb53
#
_cell.length_a   1.000
_cell.length_b   1.000
_cell.length_c   1.000
_cell.angle_alpha   90.00
_cell.angle_beta   90.00
_cell.angle_gamma   90.00
#
_symmetry.space_group_name_H-M   'P 1'
#
loop_
_entity.id
_entity.type
_entity.pdbx_description
1 polymer ?
#
loop_
_entity_poly.entity_id
_entity_poly.type
_entity_poly.pdbx_seq_one_letter_code
_entity_poly.pdbx_strand_id
1 'polypeptide(L)'
;MTSFRMPAEWAEHERCLMAWPTRRELWGEVFDAVKAEYAQVASAIAEFEPVTMVALPGSGAEARALCGEGVEVVELPLDDSWFRDSGPIFVLGPDGERAGVDFRFNAWGGKHHPYDSDDKISAALLEHFGVERLPSGMVLEGGAVTVDGEGTLITTEQCLLHPNRNPGMSKVEIEAELIARLGVSKVIWLPYGGVLDTETDGHVDGVCAFVAPGKVLVQLPDDPGHPDHERMRANRAVLESATDAAGRRLEIVDLPQSAFVEVAGRPTEVGYLNFYVANGGVVVPVAGLPSDEGALAVIAAALPGRKVVGVRSRVIAYGGGGVHCITQQVPLAEPTAAPTAPVAASATSAATAATAAAGSR
;
A
#
# COMPACT_ATOMS: atom_id res chain seq x y z
N MET A 1 20.84 -6.46 -13.47
CA MET A 1 20.00 -6.30 -12.30
C MET A 1 18.57 -6.49 -12.77
N THR A 2 17.86 -7.49 -12.26
CA THR A 2 16.42 -7.68 -12.49
C THR A 2 15.73 -6.42 -11.96
N SER A 3 15.05 -5.68 -12.81
CA SER A 3 14.39 -4.43 -12.41
C SER A 3 13.00 -4.74 -11.88
N PHE A 4 12.90 -5.00 -10.59
CA PHE A 4 11.61 -5.03 -9.90
C PHE A 4 10.93 -3.67 -10.01
N ARG A 5 9.58 -3.66 -10.05
CA ARG A 5 8.76 -2.45 -10.07
C ARG A 5 7.57 -2.60 -9.13
N MET A 6 7.29 -1.58 -8.37
CA MET A 6 6.05 -1.47 -7.59
C MET A 6 4.88 -1.27 -8.56
N PRO A 7 3.90 -2.20 -8.61
CA PRO A 7 2.71 -2.01 -9.43
C PRO A 7 1.80 -0.95 -8.83
N ALA A 8 0.93 -0.38 -9.66
CA ALA A 8 -0.10 0.52 -9.18
C ALA A 8 -1.11 -0.22 -8.27
N GLU A 9 -1.75 0.50 -7.35
CA GLU A 9 -2.72 -0.10 -6.41
C GLU A 9 -3.98 -0.65 -7.09
N TRP A 10 -4.26 -0.27 -8.33
CA TRP A 10 -5.36 -0.84 -9.11
C TRP A 10 -4.95 -2.06 -9.96
N ALA A 11 -3.70 -2.51 -9.89
CA ALA A 11 -3.28 -3.80 -10.46
C ALA A 11 -4.05 -4.94 -9.79
N GLU A 12 -4.07 -6.11 -10.40
CA GLU A 12 -4.74 -7.26 -9.81
C GLU A 12 -4.01 -7.76 -8.57
N HIS A 13 -4.76 -8.03 -7.50
CA HIS A 13 -4.25 -8.52 -6.22
C HIS A 13 -4.50 -10.00 -6.05
N GLU A 14 -3.56 -10.69 -5.41
CA GLU A 14 -3.78 -12.03 -4.87
C GLU A 14 -4.60 -11.95 -3.58
N ARG A 15 -4.34 -10.95 -2.74
CA ARG A 15 -5.01 -10.70 -1.46
C ARG A 15 -4.70 -9.32 -0.90
N CYS A 16 -5.47 -8.91 0.10
CA CYS A 16 -5.16 -7.82 1.00
C CYS A 16 -4.60 -8.34 2.32
N LEU A 17 -3.59 -7.68 2.85
CA LEU A 17 -3.06 -7.92 4.20
C LEU A 17 -3.55 -6.83 5.15
N MET A 18 -3.90 -7.22 6.37
CA MET A 18 -4.28 -6.33 7.46
C MET A 18 -3.67 -6.84 8.78
N ALA A 19 -3.59 -5.99 9.80
CA ALA A 19 -3.22 -6.41 11.15
C ALA A 19 -4.34 -6.11 12.15
N TRP A 20 -4.53 -7.01 13.12
CA TRP A 20 -5.56 -6.89 14.14
C TRP A 20 -5.16 -5.90 15.23
N PRO A 21 -6.03 -4.98 15.68
CA PRO A 21 -5.70 -4.00 16.71
C PRO A 21 -5.17 -4.63 18.00
N THR A 22 -4.00 -4.14 18.44
CA THR A 22 -3.28 -4.66 19.62
C THR A 22 -3.03 -3.59 20.67
N ARG A 23 -2.64 -2.38 20.28
CA ARG A 23 -2.20 -1.28 21.13
C ARG A 23 -3.37 -0.63 21.86
N ARG A 24 -3.84 -1.25 22.96
CA ARG A 24 -4.99 -0.77 23.76
C ARG A 24 -4.81 0.66 24.26
N GLU A 25 -3.61 1.09 24.59
CA GLU A 25 -3.32 2.43 25.06
C GLU A 25 -3.56 3.52 24.01
N LEU A 26 -3.44 3.22 22.73
CA LEU A 26 -3.80 4.13 21.64
C LEU A 26 -5.31 4.36 21.58
N TRP A 27 -6.08 3.30 21.75
CA TRP A 27 -7.52 3.30 21.54
C TRP A 27 -8.33 3.59 22.81
N GLY A 28 -7.75 3.35 24.00
CA GLY A 28 -8.42 3.57 25.29
C GLY A 28 -9.79 2.90 25.37
N GLU A 29 -10.81 3.70 25.65
CA GLU A 29 -12.20 3.23 25.81
C GLU A 29 -12.85 2.78 24.49
N VAL A 30 -12.34 3.21 23.33
CA VAL A 30 -12.88 2.82 22.02
C VAL A 30 -12.21 1.57 21.42
N PHE A 31 -11.40 0.84 22.18
CA PHE A 31 -10.64 -0.32 21.69
C PHE A 31 -11.53 -1.42 21.11
N ASP A 32 -12.65 -1.74 21.70
CA ASP A 32 -13.57 -2.75 21.17
C ASP A 32 -14.33 -2.22 19.93
N ALA A 33 -14.60 -0.92 19.89
CA ALA A 33 -15.22 -0.27 18.74
C ALA A 33 -14.30 -0.26 17.50
N VAL A 34 -12.99 -0.03 17.69
CA VAL A 34 -12.05 -0.09 16.55
C VAL A 34 -11.90 -1.49 16.00
N LYS A 35 -11.90 -2.53 16.82
CA LYS A 35 -11.93 -3.92 16.35
C LYS A 35 -13.14 -4.20 15.45
N ALA A 36 -14.29 -3.68 15.81
CA ALA A 36 -15.50 -3.80 14.99
C ALA A 36 -15.37 -3.06 13.65
N GLU A 37 -14.76 -1.87 13.62
CA GLU A 37 -14.49 -1.14 12.36
C GLU A 37 -13.46 -1.88 11.49
N TYR A 38 -12.37 -2.42 12.06
CA TYR A 38 -11.41 -3.25 11.33
C TYR A 38 -12.06 -4.49 10.71
N ALA A 39 -12.92 -5.17 11.47
CA ALA A 39 -13.68 -6.32 10.96
C ALA A 39 -14.62 -5.93 9.82
N GLN A 40 -15.27 -4.76 9.89
CA GLN A 40 -16.12 -4.25 8.81
C GLN A 40 -15.30 -3.93 7.55
N VAL A 41 -14.13 -3.31 7.68
CA VAL A 41 -13.22 -3.06 6.55
C VAL A 41 -12.76 -4.38 5.93
N ALA A 42 -12.30 -5.35 6.75
CA ALA A 42 -11.87 -6.66 6.27
C ALA A 42 -13.01 -7.39 5.52
N SER A 43 -14.23 -7.37 6.07
CA SER A 43 -15.41 -7.97 5.43
C SER A 43 -15.78 -7.28 4.11
N ALA A 44 -15.67 -5.95 4.05
CA ALA A 44 -15.95 -5.19 2.82
C ALA A 44 -14.92 -5.50 1.71
N ILE A 45 -13.64 -5.66 2.06
CA ILE A 45 -12.59 -6.07 1.13
C ILE A 45 -12.80 -7.52 0.68
N ALA A 46 -13.20 -8.40 1.60
CA ALA A 46 -13.45 -9.82 1.33
C ALA A 46 -14.58 -10.09 0.30
N GLU A 47 -15.43 -9.07 0.01
CA GLU A 47 -16.37 -9.16 -1.12
C GLU A 47 -15.67 -9.16 -2.49
N PHE A 48 -14.41 -8.73 -2.57
CA PHE A 48 -13.68 -8.49 -3.82
C PHE A 48 -12.42 -9.36 -3.96
N GLU A 49 -11.72 -9.62 -2.86
CA GLU A 49 -10.46 -10.36 -2.84
C GLU A 49 -10.21 -11.03 -1.48
N PRO A 50 -9.39 -12.08 -1.41
CA PRO A 50 -9.03 -12.70 -0.14
C PRO A 50 -8.36 -11.70 0.81
N VAL A 51 -8.65 -11.80 2.11
CA VAL A 51 -8.01 -10.99 3.15
C VAL A 51 -7.25 -11.89 4.10
N THR A 52 -6.01 -11.54 4.40
CA THR A 52 -5.23 -12.16 5.49
C THR A 52 -5.04 -11.15 6.63
N MET A 53 -5.59 -11.48 7.79
CA MET A 53 -5.47 -10.69 9.01
C MET A 53 -4.33 -11.25 9.87
N VAL A 54 -3.29 -10.46 10.06
CA VAL A 54 -2.21 -10.78 11.00
C VAL A 54 -2.67 -10.43 12.41
N ALA A 55 -2.61 -11.36 13.33
CA ALA A 55 -3.03 -11.17 14.72
C ALA A 55 -1.89 -11.52 15.67
N LEU A 56 -1.85 -10.84 16.81
CA LEU A 56 -0.92 -11.19 17.87
C LEU A 56 -1.18 -12.63 18.35
N PRO A 57 -0.19 -13.46 18.63
CA PRO A 57 -0.37 -14.81 19.17
C PRO A 57 -1.34 -14.84 20.36
N GLY A 58 -2.40 -15.63 20.23
CA GLY A 58 -3.49 -15.74 21.21
C GLY A 58 -4.69 -14.84 20.94
N SER A 59 -4.65 -13.89 20.01
CA SER A 59 -5.80 -13.04 19.62
C SER A 59 -6.48 -13.49 18.32
N GLY A 60 -5.93 -14.48 17.62
CA GLY A 60 -6.48 -14.95 16.34
C GLY A 60 -7.89 -15.51 16.41
N ALA A 61 -8.30 -16.12 17.54
CA ALA A 61 -9.67 -16.60 17.71
C ALA A 61 -10.69 -15.45 17.75
N GLU A 62 -10.35 -14.34 18.42
CA GLU A 62 -11.17 -13.13 18.45
C GLU A 62 -11.29 -12.51 17.06
N ALA A 63 -10.15 -12.36 16.36
CA ALA A 63 -10.12 -11.81 15.01
C ALA A 63 -11.00 -12.61 14.04
N ARG A 64 -10.90 -13.96 14.04
CA ARG A 64 -11.77 -14.84 13.24
C ARG A 64 -13.24 -14.68 13.57
N ALA A 65 -13.57 -14.59 14.86
CA ALA A 65 -14.96 -14.47 15.29
C ALA A 65 -15.61 -13.15 14.84
N LEU A 66 -14.84 -12.07 14.78
CA LEU A 66 -15.35 -10.76 14.40
C LEU A 66 -15.30 -10.50 12.88
N CYS A 67 -14.25 -10.95 12.18
CA CYS A 67 -14.12 -10.77 10.73
C CYS A 67 -15.01 -11.72 9.92
N GLY A 68 -15.39 -12.88 10.48
CA GLY A 68 -16.23 -13.86 9.80
C GLY A 68 -15.52 -14.68 8.72
N GLU A 69 -16.34 -15.35 7.89
CA GLU A 69 -15.86 -16.18 6.78
C GLU A 69 -15.26 -15.29 5.66
N GLY A 70 -14.21 -15.76 4.99
CA GLY A 70 -13.52 -15.04 3.91
C GLY A 70 -12.27 -14.28 4.37
N VAL A 71 -11.99 -14.22 5.67
CA VAL A 71 -10.76 -13.63 6.23
C VAL A 71 -9.90 -14.74 6.85
N GLU A 72 -8.74 -14.98 6.25
CA GLU A 72 -7.71 -15.84 6.83
C GLU A 72 -7.04 -15.13 8.00
N VAL A 73 -6.73 -15.84 9.08
CA VAL A 73 -6.02 -15.26 10.22
C VAL A 73 -4.71 -16.01 10.47
N VAL A 74 -3.61 -15.26 10.44
CA VAL A 74 -2.24 -15.71 10.74
C VAL A 74 -1.78 -15.07 12.04
N GLU A 75 -1.20 -15.85 12.95
CA GLU A 75 -0.67 -15.31 14.20
C GLU A 75 0.85 -15.09 14.07
N LEU A 76 1.26 -13.81 14.16
CA LEU A 76 2.65 -13.37 14.20
C LEU A 76 2.82 -12.29 15.27
N PRO A 77 4.03 -12.16 15.87
CA PRO A 77 4.30 -11.04 16.77
C PRO A 77 4.15 -9.70 16.07
N LEU A 78 3.39 -8.78 16.65
CA LEU A 78 3.22 -7.40 16.19
C LEU A 78 2.98 -6.48 17.40
N ASP A 79 3.26 -5.20 17.25
CA ASP A 79 3.07 -4.20 18.30
C ASP A 79 1.88 -3.29 18.00
N ASP A 80 1.61 -2.99 16.73
CA ASP A 80 0.49 -2.14 16.29
C ASP A 80 -0.18 -2.70 15.02
N SER A 81 -1.24 -2.04 14.55
CA SER A 81 -2.12 -2.55 13.48
C SER A 81 -2.10 -1.72 12.18
N TRP A 82 -1.18 -0.78 12.04
CA TRP A 82 -1.04 0.07 10.86
C TRP A 82 -0.20 -0.63 9.78
N PHE A 83 -0.83 -1.62 9.12
CA PHE A 83 -0.10 -2.59 8.29
C PHE A 83 0.39 -2.04 6.95
N ARG A 84 -0.15 -0.91 6.49
CA ARG A 84 0.37 -0.14 5.37
C ARG A 84 1.81 0.26 5.59
N ASP A 85 2.15 0.62 6.83
CA ASP A 85 3.41 1.26 7.18
C ASP A 85 4.46 0.28 7.67
N SER A 86 4.05 -0.76 8.39
CA SER A 86 4.96 -1.81 8.91
C SER A 86 5.07 -3.03 7.98
N GLY A 87 4.11 -3.25 7.08
CA GLY A 87 4.10 -4.35 6.13
C GLY A 87 5.09 -4.19 4.97
N PRO A 88 5.41 -5.29 4.24
CA PRO A 88 6.30 -5.22 3.08
C PRO A 88 5.66 -4.45 1.93
N ILE A 89 6.45 -3.67 1.19
CA ILE A 89 6.03 -3.10 -0.08
C ILE A 89 6.35 -4.09 -1.20
N PHE A 90 5.31 -4.62 -1.85
CA PHE A 90 5.49 -5.64 -2.88
C PHE A 90 5.88 -5.03 -4.23
N VAL A 91 6.77 -5.74 -4.93
CA VAL A 91 7.23 -5.40 -6.28
C VAL A 91 7.16 -6.63 -7.18
N LEU A 92 6.98 -6.40 -8.47
CA LEU A 92 6.99 -7.45 -9.49
C LEU A 92 8.23 -7.31 -10.36
N GLY A 93 8.88 -8.44 -10.64
CA GLY A 93 9.98 -8.52 -11.56
C GLY A 93 9.52 -8.67 -13.02
N PRO A 94 10.45 -8.67 -13.98
CA PRO A 94 10.15 -8.69 -15.41
C PRO A 94 9.46 -9.96 -15.89
N ASP A 95 9.65 -11.07 -15.18
CA ASP A 95 9.00 -12.35 -15.48
C ASP A 95 7.75 -12.60 -14.64
N GLY A 96 7.21 -11.55 -13.97
CA GLY A 96 6.03 -11.60 -13.13
C GLY A 96 6.28 -12.17 -11.73
N GLU A 97 7.52 -12.48 -11.38
CA GLU A 97 7.89 -12.93 -10.04
C GLU A 97 7.66 -11.82 -9.01
N ARG A 98 7.14 -12.18 -7.84
CA ARG A 98 6.88 -11.24 -6.76
C ARG A 98 7.99 -11.27 -5.71
N ALA A 99 8.43 -10.09 -5.27
CA ALA A 99 9.28 -9.89 -4.12
C ALA A 99 8.66 -8.85 -3.17
N GLY A 100 9.11 -8.84 -1.92
CA GLY A 100 8.75 -7.83 -0.95
C GLY A 100 9.96 -6.98 -0.56
N VAL A 101 9.84 -5.66 -0.72
CA VAL A 101 10.83 -4.73 -0.19
C VAL A 101 10.56 -4.56 1.29
N ASP A 102 11.55 -4.88 2.09
CA ASP A 102 11.52 -4.79 3.55
C ASP A 102 12.30 -3.55 3.98
N PHE A 103 11.59 -2.42 4.06
CA PHE A 103 12.11 -1.17 4.60
C PHE A 103 12.13 -1.23 6.13
N ARG A 104 12.96 -0.38 6.74
CA ARG A 104 12.95 -0.21 8.18
C ARG A 104 11.70 0.56 8.61
N PHE A 105 11.10 0.10 9.68
CA PHE A 105 10.00 0.80 10.36
C PHE A 105 10.48 1.30 11.72
N ASN A 106 10.25 2.57 12.02
CA ASN A 106 10.71 3.19 13.27
C ASN A 106 9.58 3.84 14.07
N ALA A 107 8.34 3.38 13.90
CA ALA A 107 7.14 3.92 14.55
C ALA A 107 7.00 5.43 14.32
N TRP A 108 7.05 5.83 13.04
CA TRP A 108 6.89 7.21 12.56
C TRP A 108 7.85 8.21 13.23
N GLY A 109 9.09 7.78 13.42
CA GLY A 109 10.12 8.58 14.07
C GLY A 109 10.23 8.36 15.58
N GLY A 110 9.90 7.18 16.07
CA GLY A 110 10.00 6.81 17.49
C GLY A 110 8.89 7.39 18.36
N LYS A 111 7.73 7.69 17.79
CA LYS A 111 6.58 8.25 18.53
C LYS A 111 5.89 7.21 19.42
N HIS A 112 5.92 5.95 19.00
CA HIS A 112 5.25 4.84 19.70
C HIS A 112 6.26 3.74 20.06
N HIS A 113 6.12 3.17 21.25
CA HIS A 113 6.95 2.08 21.76
C HIS A 113 6.09 1.04 22.49
N PRO A 114 6.46 -0.27 22.45
CA PRO A 114 7.50 -0.86 21.60
C PRO A 114 7.08 -0.87 20.11
N TYR A 115 8.04 -1.08 19.20
CA TYR A 115 7.81 -1.29 17.77
C TYR A 115 8.77 -2.32 17.16
N ASP A 116 9.49 -3.04 18.03
CA ASP A 116 10.49 -4.02 17.57
C ASP A 116 9.89 -5.20 16.81
N SER A 117 8.63 -5.54 17.08
CA SER A 117 7.90 -6.57 16.33
C SER A 117 7.46 -6.04 14.99
N ASP A 118 6.98 -4.79 14.92
CA ASP A 118 6.55 -4.15 13.68
C ASP A 118 7.73 -3.90 12.71
N ASP A 119 8.93 -3.53 13.21
CA ASP A 119 10.15 -3.44 12.37
C ASP A 119 10.58 -4.79 11.78
N LYS A 120 10.04 -5.92 12.28
CA LYS A 120 10.35 -7.28 11.81
C LYS A 120 9.19 -7.97 11.11
N ILE A 121 7.98 -7.43 11.17
CA ILE A 121 6.79 -8.11 10.67
C ILE A 121 6.85 -8.33 9.16
N SER A 122 7.42 -7.38 8.42
CA SER A 122 7.65 -7.48 6.98
C SER A 122 8.49 -8.71 6.64
N ALA A 123 9.66 -8.89 7.31
CA ALA A 123 10.52 -10.04 7.10
C ALA A 123 9.83 -11.36 7.48
N ALA A 124 9.14 -11.40 8.63
CA ALA A 124 8.46 -12.60 9.12
C ALA A 124 7.32 -13.03 8.18
N LEU A 125 6.58 -12.08 7.63
CA LEU A 125 5.49 -12.34 6.71
C LEU A 125 6.00 -12.85 5.34
N LEU A 126 7.06 -12.24 4.81
CA LEU A 126 7.68 -12.68 3.56
C LEU A 126 8.23 -14.11 3.68
N GLU A 127 8.84 -14.46 4.82
CA GLU A 127 9.25 -15.83 5.13
C GLU A 127 8.04 -16.77 5.21
N HIS A 128 6.98 -16.36 5.92
CA HIS A 128 5.75 -17.15 6.06
C HIS A 128 5.11 -17.51 4.71
N PHE A 129 5.08 -16.56 3.78
CA PHE A 129 4.52 -16.78 2.44
C PHE A 129 5.53 -17.31 1.41
N GLY A 130 6.79 -17.49 1.78
CA GLY A 130 7.85 -17.94 0.87
C GLY A 130 8.13 -16.93 -0.26
N VAL A 131 7.96 -15.63 0.00
CA VAL A 131 8.22 -14.54 -0.94
C VAL A 131 9.64 -14.02 -0.77
N GLU A 132 10.34 -13.74 -1.88
CA GLU A 132 11.68 -13.16 -1.85
C GLU A 132 11.68 -11.82 -1.08
N ARG A 133 12.62 -11.70 -0.15
CA ARG A 133 12.83 -10.49 0.65
C ARG A 133 13.95 -9.63 0.06
N LEU A 134 13.66 -8.36 -0.18
CA LEU A 134 14.60 -7.34 -0.64
C LEU A 134 14.83 -6.31 0.48
N PRO A 135 15.83 -6.51 1.37
CA PRO A 135 16.02 -5.63 2.52
C PRO A 135 16.55 -4.25 2.09
N SER A 136 16.06 -3.20 2.76
CA SER A 136 16.57 -1.83 2.70
C SER A 136 16.93 -1.31 4.08
N GLY A 137 17.99 -0.50 4.15
CA GLY A 137 18.37 0.20 5.39
C GLY A 137 17.62 1.52 5.60
N MET A 138 16.86 1.99 4.60
CA MET A 138 16.08 3.23 4.67
C MET A 138 14.80 3.00 5.49
N VAL A 139 14.44 3.98 6.30
CA VAL A 139 13.12 4.04 6.93
C VAL A 139 12.13 4.57 5.90
N LEU A 140 11.09 3.78 5.61
CA LEU A 140 10.01 4.16 4.72
C LEU A 140 8.72 3.43 5.10
N GLU A 141 7.66 4.19 5.23
CA GLU A 141 6.31 3.69 5.41
C GLU A 141 5.57 3.62 4.06
N GLY A 142 4.73 2.60 3.87
CA GLY A 142 3.96 2.45 2.63
C GLY A 142 2.98 3.60 2.37
N GLY A 143 2.44 4.23 3.44
CA GLY A 143 1.59 5.40 3.34
C GLY A 143 2.31 6.68 2.89
N ALA A 144 3.65 6.69 2.94
CA ALA A 144 4.45 7.82 2.48
C ALA A 144 4.64 7.88 0.96
N VAL A 145 4.18 6.87 0.20
CA VAL A 145 4.36 6.80 -1.27
C VAL A 145 3.08 6.39 -1.98
N THR A 146 2.87 6.93 -3.19
CA THR A 146 1.87 6.45 -4.15
C THR A 146 2.49 6.37 -5.54
N VAL A 147 2.16 5.34 -6.33
CA VAL A 147 2.76 5.08 -7.64
C VAL A 147 1.73 4.87 -8.73
N ASP A 148 2.07 5.24 -9.97
CA ASP A 148 1.24 4.99 -11.15
C ASP A 148 1.44 3.62 -11.81
N GLY A 149 2.40 2.83 -11.32
CA GLY A 149 2.78 1.55 -11.93
C GLY A 149 3.57 1.70 -13.23
N GLU A 150 3.73 2.89 -13.78
CA GLU A 150 4.46 3.20 -15.02
C GLU A 150 5.78 3.96 -14.77
N GLY A 151 6.19 4.07 -13.52
CA GLY A 151 7.49 4.63 -13.13
C GLY A 151 7.43 5.99 -12.47
N THR A 152 6.23 6.51 -12.14
CA THR A 152 6.08 7.74 -11.35
C THR A 152 5.74 7.41 -9.92
N LEU A 153 6.39 8.10 -8.99
CA LEU A 153 6.10 8.08 -7.55
C LEU A 153 5.81 9.50 -7.08
N ILE A 154 4.81 9.65 -6.22
CA ILE A 154 4.55 10.89 -5.48
C ILE A 154 4.79 10.63 -3.99
N THR A 155 5.40 11.60 -3.32
CA THR A 155 5.66 11.61 -1.88
C THR A 155 5.64 13.03 -1.34
N THR A 156 5.73 13.22 -0.02
CA THR A 156 5.83 14.55 0.60
C THR A 156 7.24 14.84 1.13
N GLU A 157 7.70 16.07 0.97
CA GLU A 157 8.93 16.54 1.59
C GLU A 157 8.81 16.56 3.12
N GLN A 158 7.65 16.95 3.62
CA GLN A 158 7.37 17.04 5.04
C GLN A 158 7.63 15.71 5.76
N CYS A 159 7.26 14.56 5.17
CA CYS A 159 7.48 13.24 5.73
C CYS A 159 8.89 12.71 5.45
N LEU A 160 9.26 12.48 4.19
CA LEU A 160 10.49 11.75 3.88
C LEU A 160 11.77 12.53 4.19
N LEU A 161 11.72 13.87 4.22
CA LEU A 161 12.85 14.70 4.61
C LEU A 161 12.82 15.08 6.10
N HIS A 162 11.85 14.57 6.85
CA HIS A 162 11.78 14.82 8.29
C HIS A 162 12.98 14.18 8.99
N PRO A 163 13.66 14.91 9.92
CA PRO A 163 14.88 14.42 10.58
C PRO A 163 14.68 13.16 11.43
N ASN A 164 13.44 12.78 11.73
CA ASN A 164 13.14 11.56 12.49
C ASN A 164 13.02 10.29 11.61
N ARG A 165 13.23 10.38 10.31
CA ARG A 165 13.23 9.22 9.39
C ARG A 165 14.65 8.81 9.01
N ASN A 166 15.29 9.57 8.11
CA ASN A 166 16.60 9.25 7.56
C ASN A 166 17.57 10.43 7.69
N PRO A 167 17.96 10.83 8.92
CA PRO A 167 18.74 12.05 9.16
C PRO A 167 20.14 12.05 8.51
N GLY A 168 20.65 10.86 8.15
CA GLY A 168 21.94 10.71 7.47
C GLY A 168 21.86 10.70 5.94
N MET A 169 20.67 10.86 5.34
CA MET A 169 20.46 10.82 3.89
C MET A 169 20.00 12.18 3.36
N SER A 170 20.60 12.60 2.26
CA SER A 170 20.12 13.74 1.48
C SER A 170 18.88 13.36 0.64
N LYS A 171 18.13 14.35 0.17
CA LYS A 171 17.00 14.15 -0.74
C LYS A 171 17.37 13.31 -1.97
N VAL A 172 18.56 13.53 -2.54
CA VAL A 172 19.07 12.80 -3.71
C VAL A 172 19.32 11.32 -3.38
N GLU A 173 19.86 11.03 -2.19
CA GLU A 173 20.09 9.64 -1.74
C GLU A 173 18.77 8.91 -1.44
N ILE A 174 17.78 9.58 -0.82
CA ILE A 174 16.44 9.05 -0.62
C ILE A 174 15.78 8.75 -1.97
N GLU A 175 15.82 9.67 -2.92
CA GLU A 175 15.28 9.49 -4.26
C GLU A 175 15.96 8.32 -5.00
N ALA A 176 17.28 8.20 -4.90
CA ALA A 176 18.02 7.09 -5.48
C ALA A 176 17.62 5.72 -4.89
N GLU A 177 17.36 5.64 -3.59
CA GLU A 177 16.89 4.41 -2.95
C GLU A 177 15.45 4.06 -3.36
N LEU A 178 14.54 5.06 -3.45
CA LEU A 178 13.18 4.86 -3.98
C LEU A 178 13.22 4.32 -5.42
N ILE A 179 14.04 4.90 -6.28
CA ILE A 179 14.23 4.46 -7.67
C ILE A 179 14.75 3.03 -7.71
N ALA A 180 15.76 2.72 -6.90
CA ALA A 180 16.42 1.41 -6.89
C ALA A 180 15.51 0.30 -6.36
N ARG A 181 14.70 0.58 -5.33
CA ARG A 181 13.88 -0.42 -4.63
C ARG A 181 12.49 -0.59 -5.22
N LEU A 182 11.87 0.51 -5.66
CA LEU A 182 10.50 0.50 -6.16
C LEU A 182 10.41 0.51 -7.69
N GLY A 183 11.56 0.57 -8.40
CA GLY A 183 11.62 0.52 -9.85
C GLY A 183 10.95 1.71 -10.54
N VAL A 184 10.84 2.84 -9.85
CA VAL A 184 10.37 4.10 -10.42
C VAL A 184 11.50 4.83 -11.14
N SER A 185 11.17 5.76 -12.01
CA SER A 185 12.15 6.58 -12.75
C SER A 185 11.96 8.08 -12.50
N LYS A 186 10.87 8.44 -11.82
CA LYS A 186 10.53 9.83 -11.50
C LYS A 186 9.86 9.92 -10.15
N VAL A 187 10.33 10.86 -9.33
CA VAL A 187 9.72 11.21 -8.04
C VAL A 187 9.19 12.64 -8.10
N ILE A 188 7.91 12.81 -7.77
CA ILE A 188 7.28 14.13 -7.61
C ILE A 188 7.17 14.39 -6.10
N TRP A 189 7.76 15.48 -5.65
CA TRP A 189 7.79 15.88 -4.25
C TRP A 189 6.74 16.95 -3.98
N LEU A 190 5.74 16.61 -3.18
CA LEU A 190 4.79 17.59 -2.65
C LEU A 190 5.37 18.23 -1.40
N PRO A 191 5.25 19.56 -1.22
CA PRO A 191 5.84 20.23 -0.06
C PRO A 191 5.19 19.83 1.27
N TYR A 192 3.89 19.48 1.28
CA TYR A 192 3.13 19.35 2.52
C TYR A 192 2.31 18.07 2.60
N GLY A 193 2.21 17.53 3.81
CA GLY A 193 1.13 16.66 4.27
C GLY A 193 0.01 17.47 4.96
N GLY A 194 -0.94 16.79 5.59
CA GLY A 194 -1.98 17.43 6.39
C GLY A 194 -1.42 18.19 7.60
N VAL A 195 -2.02 19.34 7.95
CA VAL A 195 -1.62 20.13 9.14
C VAL A 195 -1.84 19.35 10.42
N LEU A 196 -2.93 18.59 10.47
CA LEU A 196 -3.35 17.83 11.65
C LEU A 196 -2.71 16.43 11.70
N ASP A 197 -2.04 16.02 10.64
CA ASP A 197 -1.28 14.77 10.61
C ASP A 197 0.07 14.93 11.34
N THR A 198 -0.01 14.90 12.65
CA THR A 198 1.16 14.91 13.54
C THR A 198 1.69 13.49 13.81
N GLU A 199 0.90 12.46 13.48
CA GLU A 199 1.27 11.07 13.72
C GLU A 199 2.28 10.58 12.67
N THR A 200 2.00 10.78 11.39
CA THR A 200 2.86 10.30 10.30
C THR A 200 3.83 11.36 9.76
N ASP A 201 3.76 12.60 10.26
CA ASP A 201 4.50 13.76 9.75
C ASP A 201 4.13 14.12 8.31
N GLY A 202 2.94 13.76 7.86
CA GLY A 202 2.38 14.17 6.57
C GLY A 202 2.57 13.15 5.46
N HIS A 203 2.09 11.94 5.65
CA HIS A 203 2.01 10.92 4.60
C HIS A 203 1.25 11.41 3.37
N VAL A 204 1.65 10.91 2.20
CA VAL A 204 1.02 11.28 0.93
C VAL A 204 -0.37 10.65 0.76
N ASP A 205 -0.66 9.53 1.39
CA ASP A 205 -1.93 8.80 1.31
C ASP A 205 -3.12 9.55 1.95
N GLY A 206 -2.83 10.60 2.71
CA GLY A 206 -3.81 11.58 3.21
C GLY A 206 -4.03 12.78 2.28
N VAL A 207 -3.21 12.97 1.23
CA VAL A 207 -3.24 14.20 0.43
C VAL A 207 -3.31 13.99 -1.08
N CYS A 208 -2.78 12.87 -1.60
CA CYS A 208 -2.75 12.58 -3.03
C CYS A 208 -2.70 11.07 -3.28
N ALA A 209 -3.49 10.58 -4.24
CA ALA A 209 -3.45 9.19 -4.68
C ALA A 209 -3.54 9.09 -6.20
N PHE A 210 -2.73 8.24 -6.83
CA PHE A 210 -2.94 7.85 -8.22
C PHE A 210 -4.18 6.98 -8.34
N VAL A 211 -4.97 7.19 -9.41
CA VAL A 211 -6.17 6.39 -9.73
C VAL A 211 -6.13 5.83 -11.16
N ALA A 212 -5.23 6.33 -11.98
CA ALA A 212 -4.87 5.81 -13.30
C ALA A 212 -3.50 6.38 -13.70
N PRO A 213 -2.81 5.83 -14.72
CA PRO A 213 -1.59 6.44 -15.23
C PRO A 213 -1.83 7.89 -15.64
N GLY A 214 -1.06 8.81 -15.06
CA GLY A 214 -1.19 10.24 -15.29
C GLY A 214 -2.43 10.91 -14.68
N LYS A 215 -3.20 10.23 -13.81
CA LYS A 215 -4.38 10.77 -13.14
C LYS A 215 -4.31 10.61 -11.62
N VAL A 216 -4.56 11.71 -10.90
CA VAL A 216 -4.51 11.74 -9.43
C VAL A 216 -5.79 12.32 -8.84
N LEU A 217 -6.19 11.79 -7.68
CA LEU A 217 -7.07 12.46 -6.74
C LEU A 217 -6.22 13.28 -5.76
N VAL A 218 -6.66 14.50 -5.47
CA VAL A 218 -6.01 15.38 -4.51
C VAL A 218 -7.05 15.88 -3.51
N GLN A 219 -6.76 15.72 -2.23
CA GLN A 219 -7.61 16.26 -1.20
C GLN A 219 -7.52 17.79 -1.23
N LEU A 220 -8.65 18.47 -1.39
CA LEU A 220 -8.72 19.92 -1.43
C LEU A 220 -9.97 20.38 -0.66
N PRO A 221 -9.80 21.00 0.53
CA PRO A 221 -10.92 21.57 1.28
C PRO A 221 -11.58 22.70 0.48
N ASP A 222 -12.92 22.69 0.39
CA ASP A 222 -13.70 23.74 -0.25
C ASP A 222 -13.70 25.05 0.57
N ASP A 223 -13.61 24.93 1.91
CA ASP A 223 -13.56 26.07 2.82
C ASP A 223 -12.16 26.69 2.87
N PRO A 224 -11.97 27.94 2.43
CA PRO A 224 -10.70 28.63 2.56
C PRO A 224 -10.22 28.83 4.01
N GLY A 225 -11.12 28.73 4.99
CA GLY A 225 -10.80 28.77 6.42
C GLY A 225 -10.29 27.43 6.98
N HIS A 226 -10.32 26.36 6.20
CA HIS A 226 -9.81 25.07 6.63
C HIS A 226 -8.27 25.11 6.79
N PRO A 227 -7.71 24.51 7.86
CA PRO A 227 -6.26 24.54 8.12
C PRO A 227 -5.40 24.05 6.96
N ASP A 228 -5.89 23.06 6.20
CA ASP A 228 -5.17 22.47 5.09
C ASP A 228 -5.35 23.19 3.76
N HIS A 229 -6.28 24.13 3.63
CA HIS A 229 -6.63 24.72 2.33
C HIS A 229 -5.41 25.25 1.56
N GLU A 230 -4.59 26.11 2.18
CA GLU A 230 -3.41 26.69 1.50
C GLU A 230 -2.33 25.65 1.21
N ARG A 231 -2.14 24.65 2.08
CA ARG A 231 -1.17 23.56 1.87
C ARG A 231 -1.56 22.69 0.68
N MET A 232 -2.84 22.29 0.61
CA MET A 232 -3.35 21.45 -0.48
C MET A 232 -3.35 22.21 -1.81
N ARG A 233 -3.60 23.52 -1.81
CA ARG A 233 -3.42 24.36 -3.00
C ARG A 233 -1.98 24.41 -3.47
N ALA A 234 -1.01 24.49 -2.55
CA ALA A 234 0.41 24.45 -2.89
C ALA A 234 0.80 23.10 -3.49
N ASN A 235 0.35 21.98 -2.91
CA ASN A 235 0.54 20.64 -3.45
C ASN A 235 -0.06 20.52 -4.86
N ARG A 236 -1.29 20.99 -5.04
CA ARG A 236 -1.99 21.00 -6.34
C ARG A 236 -1.21 21.78 -7.41
N ALA A 237 -0.66 22.93 -7.07
CA ALA A 237 0.15 23.74 -7.99
C ALA A 237 1.44 23.00 -8.45
N VAL A 238 2.06 22.21 -7.57
CA VAL A 238 3.20 21.34 -7.95
C VAL A 238 2.73 20.30 -8.96
N LEU A 239 1.61 19.62 -8.72
CA LEU A 239 1.07 18.60 -9.62
C LEU A 239 0.67 19.18 -10.99
N GLU A 240 0.09 20.39 -11.04
CA GLU A 240 -0.27 21.09 -12.27
C GLU A 240 0.95 21.38 -13.17
N SER A 241 2.10 21.63 -12.56
CA SER A 241 3.36 21.89 -13.28
C SER A 241 4.12 20.62 -13.64
N ALA A 242 3.82 19.50 -12.97
CA ALA A 242 4.52 18.24 -13.14
C ALA A 242 4.06 17.47 -14.39
N THR A 243 4.90 16.51 -14.78
CA THR A 243 4.55 15.44 -15.71
C THR A 243 4.86 14.11 -15.03
N ASP A 244 4.24 13.02 -15.47
CA ASP A 244 4.62 11.68 -15.07
C ASP A 244 5.94 11.21 -15.73
N ALA A 245 6.35 9.98 -15.48
CA ALA A 245 7.56 9.38 -16.04
C ALA A 245 7.50 9.23 -17.58
N ALA A 246 6.30 9.13 -18.15
CA ALA A 246 6.08 9.09 -19.59
C ALA A 246 6.00 10.48 -20.25
N GLY A 247 6.13 11.57 -19.46
CA GLY A 247 6.06 12.96 -19.94
C GLY A 247 4.63 13.49 -20.10
N ARG A 248 3.58 12.77 -19.65
CA ARG A 248 2.19 13.22 -19.68
C ARG A 248 1.95 14.25 -18.57
N ARG A 249 1.17 15.29 -18.84
CA ARG A 249 0.64 16.16 -17.78
C ARG A 249 -0.35 15.37 -16.93
N LEU A 250 -0.36 15.65 -15.64
CA LEU A 250 -1.29 15.00 -14.72
C LEU A 250 -2.72 15.56 -14.89
N GLU A 251 -3.69 14.67 -14.99
CA GLU A 251 -5.09 14.99 -14.77
C GLU A 251 -5.36 15.00 -13.27
N ILE A 252 -5.75 16.15 -12.73
CA ILE A 252 -5.96 16.35 -11.29
C ILE A 252 -7.46 16.44 -11.04
N VAL A 253 -7.95 15.57 -10.15
CA VAL A 253 -9.34 15.58 -9.70
C VAL A 253 -9.36 15.96 -8.23
N ASP A 254 -10.05 17.04 -7.92
CA ASP A 254 -10.18 17.52 -6.53
C ASP A 254 -11.21 16.65 -5.78
N LEU A 255 -10.83 16.16 -4.60
CA LEU A 255 -11.67 15.40 -3.71
C LEU A 255 -11.99 16.26 -2.47
N PRO A 256 -13.28 16.47 -2.14
CA PRO A 256 -13.66 17.26 -0.99
C PRO A 256 -13.18 16.60 0.31
N GLN A 257 -12.90 17.42 1.31
CA GLN A 257 -12.53 16.99 2.65
C GLN A 257 -13.79 16.79 3.52
N SER A 258 -13.77 15.81 4.43
CA SER A 258 -14.90 15.62 5.35
C SER A 258 -14.92 16.71 6.43
N ALA A 259 -16.10 17.00 6.96
CA ALA A 259 -16.20 17.79 8.18
C ALA A 259 -15.77 16.96 9.39
N PHE A 260 -15.32 17.64 10.44
CA PHE A 260 -14.98 17.00 11.70
C PHE A 260 -16.20 16.34 12.36
N VAL A 261 -15.99 15.17 12.91
CA VAL A 261 -16.92 14.46 13.78
C VAL A 261 -16.29 14.29 15.16
N GLU A 262 -17.13 14.18 16.20
CA GLU A 262 -16.63 13.93 17.53
C GLU A 262 -16.51 12.42 17.79
N VAL A 263 -15.35 11.99 18.29
CA VAL A 263 -15.09 10.62 18.75
C VAL A 263 -14.40 10.68 20.10
N ALA A 264 -14.98 10.08 21.13
CA ALA A 264 -14.45 10.10 22.50
C ALA A 264 -14.05 11.51 22.98
N GLY A 265 -14.86 12.52 22.69
CA GLY A 265 -14.61 13.92 23.09
C GLY A 265 -13.53 14.65 22.28
N ARG A 266 -13.03 14.05 21.16
CA ARG A 266 -11.99 14.64 20.31
C ARG A 266 -12.51 14.89 18.89
N PRO A 267 -12.34 16.10 18.33
CA PRO A 267 -12.61 16.35 16.91
C PRO A 267 -11.75 15.43 16.05
N THR A 268 -12.38 14.70 15.14
CA THR A 268 -11.75 13.71 14.29
C THR A 268 -12.20 13.93 12.86
N GLU A 269 -11.29 13.93 11.93
CA GLU A 269 -11.56 14.00 10.51
C GLU A 269 -11.40 12.62 9.87
N VAL A 270 -12.38 12.23 9.02
CA VAL A 270 -12.33 10.97 8.28
C VAL A 270 -11.90 11.28 6.84
N GLY A 271 -10.65 11.02 6.49
CA GLY A 271 -10.10 11.33 5.18
C GLY A 271 -10.61 10.40 4.09
N TYR A 272 -11.49 10.88 3.18
CA TYR A 272 -12.02 10.07 2.06
C TYR A 272 -10.93 9.55 1.13
N LEU A 273 -9.80 10.26 0.99
CA LEU A 273 -8.68 9.88 0.14
C LEU A 273 -7.95 8.63 0.65
N ASN A 274 -8.08 8.33 1.93
CA ASN A 274 -7.44 7.16 2.56
C ASN A 274 -8.24 5.87 2.28
N PHE A 275 -8.63 5.65 1.03
CA PHE A 275 -9.36 4.47 0.54
C PHE A 275 -8.42 3.34 0.13
N TYR A 276 -8.95 2.13 0.07
CA TYR A 276 -8.27 0.95 -0.48
C TYR A 276 -8.87 0.54 -1.82
N VAL A 277 -8.02 0.31 -2.82
CA VAL A 277 -8.44 -0.18 -4.14
C VAL A 277 -8.32 -1.70 -4.15
N ALA A 278 -9.47 -2.39 -4.18
CA ALA A 278 -9.55 -3.85 -4.26
C ALA A 278 -9.88 -4.32 -5.68
N ASN A 279 -9.78 -5.63 -5.95
CA ASN A 279 -10.18 -6.24 -7.22
C ASN A 279 -11.67 -5.99 -7.54
N GLY A 280 -11.93 -5.07 -8.46
CA GLY A 280 -13.31 -4.70 -8.83
C GLY A 280 -14.06 -3.82 -7.83
N GLY A 281 -13.41 -3.41 -6.72
CA GLY A 281 -13.99 -2.57 -5.68
C GLY A 281 -13.08 -1.46 -5.20
N VAL A 282 -13.67 -0.49 -4.48
CA VAL A 282 -12.94 0.55 -3.72
C VAL A 282 -13.62 0.67 -2.37
N VAL A 283 -12.87 0.46 -1.28
CA VAL A 283 -13.38 0.59 0.08
C VAL A 283 -12.95 1.94 0.64
N VAL A 284 -13.93 2.81 0.89
CA VAL A 284 -13.72 4.22 1.23
C VAL A 284 -14.11 4.47 2.68
N PRO A 285 -13.24 5.10 3.49
CA PRO A 285 -13.62 5.53 4.83
C PRO A 285 -14.70 6.62 4.75
N VAL A 286 -15.77 6.47 5.53
CA VAL A 286 -16.85 7.47 5.62
C VAL A 286 -17.17 7.81 7.06
N ALA A 287 -17.63 9.03 7.26
CA ALA A 287 -17.97 9.56 8.58
C ALA A 287 -19.47 9.40 8.92
N GLY A 288 -20.33 9.01 7.97
CA GLY A 288 -21.80 9.03 8.14
C GLY A 288 -22.34 10.46 8.08
N LEU A 289 -21.74 11.28 7.22
CA LEU A 289 -22.11 12.69 6.97
C LEU A 289 -22.83 12.82 5.62
N PRO A 290 -23.65 13.86 5.43
CA PRO A 290 -24.26 14.15 4.12
C PRO A 290 -23.24 14.34 2.98
N SER A 291 -22.02 14.79 3.29
CA SER A 291 -20.92 14.96 2.32
C SER A 291 -20.34 13.63 1.78
N ASP A 292 -20.57 12.51 2.47
CA ASP A 292 -20.03 11.21 2.09
C ASP A 292 -20.47 10.81 0.66
N GLU A 293 -21.75 11.04 0.33
CA GLU A 293 -22.30 10.68 -1.01
C GLU A 293 -21.56 11.40 -2.14
N GLY A 294 -21.27 12.70 -1.96
CA GLY A 294 -20.53 13.49 -2.94
C GLY A 294 -19.10 12.98 -3.14
N ALA A 295 -18.40 12.67 -2.06
CA ALA A 295 -17.04 12.14 -2.11
C ALA A 295 -17.00 10.76 -2.77
N LEU A 296 -17.94 9.85 -2.42
CA LEU A 296 -18.06 8.53 -3.05
C LEU A 296 -18.32 8.64 -4.55
N ALA A 297 -19.14 9.61 -4.98
CA ALA A 297 -19.41 9.86 -6.41
C ALA A 297 -18.15 10.33 -7.17
N VAL A 298 -17.32 11.20 -6.58
CA VAL A 298 -16.05 11.64 -7.17
C VAL A 298 -15.09 10.45 -7.33
N ILE A 299 -14.95 9.62 -6.31
CA ILE A 299 -14.09 8.43 -6.33
C ILE A 299 -14.59 7.43 -7.38
N ALA A 300 -15.91 7.20 -7.47
CA ALA A 300 -16.51 6.32 -8.47
C ALA A 300 -16.25 6.80 -9.92
N ALA A 301 -16.29 8.11 -10.14
CA ALA A 301 -15.98 8.69 -11.45
C ALA A 301 -14.47 8.60 -11.78
N ALA A 302 -13.60 8.65 -10.76
CA ALA A 302 -12.16 8.55 -10.93
C ALA A 302 -11.68 7.12 -11.18
N LEU A 303 -12.38 6.11 -10.64
CA LEU A 303 -12.07 4.67 -10.74
C LEU A 303 -13.22 3.90 -11.44
N PRO A 304 -13.48 4.16 -12.74
CA PRO A 304 -14.60 3.58 -13.45
C PRO A 304 -14.52 2.05 -13.50
N GLY A 305 -15.68 1.39 -13.39
CA GLY A 305 -15.78 -0.07 -13.43
C GLY A 305 -15.58 -0.76 -12.07
N ARG A 306 -15.27 0.00 -11.01
CA ARG A 306 -15.16 -0.51 -9.64
C ARG A 306 -16.39 -0.14 -8.81
N LYS A 307 -16.86 -1.08 -7.97
CA LYS A 307 -17.93 -0.82 -7.00
C LYS A 307 -17.36 -0.04 -5.82
N VAL A 308 -17.85 1.17 -5.58
CA VAL A 308 -17.43 1.98 -4.43
C VAL A 308 -18.28 1.61 -3.21
N VAL A 309 -17.62 1.28 -2.09
CA VAL A 309 -18.25 0.88 -0.83
C VAL A 309 -17.75 1.80 0.28
N GLY A 310 -18.65 2.59 0.85
CA GLY A 310 -18.36 3.38 2.04
C GLY A 310 -18.39 2.54 3.31
N VAL A 311 -17.33 2.55 4.12
CA VAL A 311 -17.26 1.87 5.41
C VAL A 311 -17.05 2.91 6.52
N ARG A 312 -17.89 2.85 7.56
CA ARG A 312 -17.75 3.75 8.70
C ARG A 312 -16.40 3.52 9.38
N SER A 313 -15.58 4.56 9.47
CA SER A 313 -14.20 4.49 9.94
C SER A 313 -13.85 5.65 10.90
N ARG A 314 -14.81 6.06 11.72
CA ARG A 314 -14.61 7.18 12.67
C ARG A 314 -13.60 6.83 13.74
N VAL A 315 -13.65 5.60 14.25
CA VAL A 315 -12.75 5.17 15.33
C VAL A 315 -11.35 4.90 14.78
N ILE A 316 -11.25 4.34 13.56
CA ILE A 316 -9.96 4.22 12.87
C ILE A 316 -9.33 5.61 12.70
N ALA A 317 -10.10 6.59 12.24
CA ALA A 317 -9.62 7.97 12.06
C ALA A 317 -9.23 8.63 13.40
N TYR A 318 -9.92 8.32 14.52
CA TYR A 318 -9.52 8.74 15.85
C TYR A 318 -8.11 8.26 16.22
N GLY A 319 -7.68 7.10 15.76
CA GLY A 319 -6.33 6.57 15.91
C GLY A 319 -5.29 7.24 15.04
N GLY A 320 -5.67 8.10 14.10
CA GLY A 320 -4.75 8.88 13.26
C GLY A 320 -4.58 8.37 11.83
N GLY A 321 -5.43 7.44 11.35
CA GLY A 321 -5.35 6.91 9.98
C GLY A 321 -6.70 6.58 9.37
N GLY A 322 -6.72 5.79 8.30
CA GLY A 322 -7.93 5.39 7.60
C GLY A 322 -7.84 3.95 7.06
N VAL A 323 -8.69 3.64 6.10
CA VAL A 323 -8.76 2.30 5.48
C VAL A 323 -7.46 1.92 4.78
N HIS A 324 -6.83 2.87 4.07
CA HIS A 324 -5.53 2.64 3.41
C HIS A 324 -4.44 2.31 4.42
N CYS A 325 -4.37 3.05 5.52
CA CYS A 325 -3.33 2.88 6.54
C CYS A 325 -3.33 1.49 7.21
N ILE A 326 -4.49 0.81 7.24
CA ILE A 326 -4.63 -0.51 7.87
C ILE A 326 -4.54 -1.68 6.88
N THR A 327 -4.31 -1.40 5.59
CA THR A 327 -4.33 -2.38 4.51
C THR A 327 -3.03 -2.36 3.71
N GLN A 328 -2.63 -3.51 3.17
CA GLN A 328 -1.51 -3.63 2.24
C GLN A 328 -1.85 -4.64 1.15
N GLN A 329 -1.80 -4.22 -0.12
CA GLN A 329 -2.05 -5.09 -1.25
C GLN A 329 -0.90 -6.04 -1.52
N VAL A 330 -1.23 -7.28 -1.87
CA VAL A 330 -0.30 -8.25 -2.42
C VAL A 330 -0.62 -8.40 -3.91
N PRO A 331 0.18 -7.85 -4.81
CA PRO A 331 -0.09 -7.95 -6.24
C PRO A 331 -0.06 -9.40 -6.70
N LEU A 332 -0.93 -9.74 -7.66
CA LEU A 332 -0.92 -11.06 -8.28
C LEU A 332 0.41 -11.26 -9.02
N ALA A 333 1.13 -12.32 -8.65
CA ALA A 333 2.31 -12.76 -9.39
C ALA A 333 1.87 -13.55 -10.63
N GLU A 334 2.47 -13.29 -11.78
CA GLU A 334 2.28 -14.19 -12.91
C GLU A 334 3.00 -15.53 -12.63
N PRO A 335 2.42 -16.67 -13.04
CA PRO A 335 3.11 -17.94 -12.90
C PRO A 335 4.42 -17.87 -13.69
N THR A 336 5.56 -17.99 -13.02
CA THR A 336 6.84 -18.19 -13.69
C THR A 336 6.68 -19.42 -14.58
N ALA A 337 6.86 -19.26 -15.89
CA ALA A 337 6.85 -20.40 -16.81
C ALA A 337 7.84 -21.45 -16.26
N ALA A 338 7.33 -22.64 -15.96
CA ALA A 338 8.18 -23.72 -15.47
C ALA A 338 9.40 -23.83 -16.42
N PRO A 339 10.63 -23.93 -15.90
CA PRO A 339 11.81 -24.01 -16.75
C PRO A 339 11.57 -25.15 -17.75
N THR A 340 11.51 -24.82 -19.04
CA THR A 340 11.38 -25.81 -20.09
C THR A 340 12.55 -26.74 -19.94
N ALA A 341 12.27 -28.01 -19.58
CA ALA A 341 13.28 -29.04 -19.48
C ALA A 341 14.10 -29.02 -20.78
N PRO A 342 15.43 -29.07 -20.73
CA PRO A 342 16.23 -29.05 -21.94
C PRO A 342 15.79 -30.21 -22.82
N VAL A 343 15.37 -29.90 -24.05
CA VAL A 343 15.03 -30.91 -25.07
C VAL A 343 16.26 -31.78 -25.24
N ALA A 344 16.17 -33.02 -24.78
CA ALA A 344 17.24 -33.98 -24.95
C ALA A 344 17.52 -34.10 -26.46
N ALA A 345 18.70 -33.69 -26.89
CA ALA A 345 19.15 -33.85 -28.25
C ALA A 345 19.12 -35.34 -28.61
N SER A 346 18.23 -35.76 -29.51
CA SER A 346 18.16 -37.11 -30.00
C SER A 346 19.46 -37.40 -30.77
N ALA A 347 20.32 -38.24 -30.19
CA ALA A 347 21.49 -38.77 -30.88
C ALA A 347 21.01 -39.68 -31.99
N THR A 348 21.03 -39.22 -33.22
CA THR A 348 20.90 -40.05 -34.43
C THR A 348 22.12 -40.95 -34.53
N SER A 349 21.96 -42.22 -34.18
CA SER A 349 22.95 -43.30 -34.44
C SER A 349 23.05 -43.55 -35.95
N ALA A 350 24.16 -43.16 -36.54
CA ALA A 350 24.52 -43.55 -37.91
C ALA A 350 25.04 -45.00 -37.87
N ALA A 351 24.23 -45.97 -38.31
CA ALA A 351 24.64 -47.33 -38.52
C ALA A 351 25.41 -47.37 -39.82
N THR A 352 26.74 -47.64 -39.76
CA THR A 352 27.62 -47.90 -40.87
C THR A 352 27.41 -49.36 -41.31
N ALA A 353 26.83 -49.53 -42.49
CA ALA A 353 26.76 -50.87 -43.14
C ALA A 353 28.12 -51.23 -43.74
N ALA A 354 28.76 -52.29 -43.23
CA ALA A 354 29.91 -52.89 -43.82
C ALA A 354 29.45 -53.95 -44.82
N THR A 355 29.68 -53.69 -46.11
CA THR A 355 29.52 -54.66 -47.19
C THR A 355 30.73 -55.60 -47.21
N ALA A 356 30.50 -56.88 -46.95
CA ALA A 356 31.48 -57.93 -47.19
C ALA A 356 31.40 -58.38 -48.66
N ALA A 357 32.49 -58.22 -49.38
CA ALA A 357 32.69 -58.80 -50.71
C ALA A 357 33.35 -60.17 -50.55
N ALA A 358 32.62 -61.20 -50.97
CA ALA A 358 33.21 -62.54 -51.19
C ALA A 358 33.85 -62.59 -52.57
N GLY A 359 35.10 -62.97 -52.64
CA GLY A 359 35.79 -63.28 -53.84
C GLY A 359 36.31 -64.72 -53.79
N SER A 360 35.87 -65.44 -54.73
CA SER A 360 36.27 -66.83 -55.02
C SER A 360 37.72 -66.99 -55.47
N ARG A 361 38.43 -67.83 -54.84
CA ARG A 361 39.11 -69.08 -55.37
C ARG A 361 39.92 -69.68 -54.23
#